data_a0cb7dc3beaebe86855421dd5912ddae
#
_entry.id   a0cb7dc3beaebe86855421dd5912ddae
#
_cell.length_a   1.000
_cell.length_b   1.000
_cell.length_c   1.000
_cell.angle_alpha   90.00
_cell.angle_beta   90.00
_cell.angle_gamma   90.00
#
_symmetry.space_group_name_H-M   'P 1'
#
loop_
_entity.id
_entity.type
_entity.pdbx_description
1 polymer ?
#
loop_
_entity_poly.entity_id
_entity_poly.type
_entity_poly.pdbx_seq_one_letter_code
_entity_poly.pdbx_strand_id
1 'polypeptide(L)' 'MLTIKILGSGCANCKRLEQVTRQVVESLALEVEIEKVTGHLEIMKYPILSTPGLVINEKVVSSGRIPTQTEITDWITQA' A
#
# COMPACT_ATOMS: atom_id res chain seq x y z
N MET A 1 8.27 -0.33 14.05
CA MET A 1 7.27 -1.12 13.31
C MET A 1 6.84 -0.36 12.08
N LEU A 2 6.71 -1.05 10.97
CA LEU A 2 6.33 -0.44 9.71
C LEU A 2 4.81 -0.37 9.59
N THR A 3 4.30 0.75 9.11
CA THR A 3 2.87 0.89 8.85
C THR A 3 2.65 1.04 7.35
N ILE A 4 1.80 0.17 6.79
CA ILE A 4 1.44 0.21 5.38
C ILE A 4 -0.05 0.49 5.28
N LYS A 5 -0.42 1.46 4.45
CA LYS A 5 -1.82 1.79 4.19
C LYS A 5 -2.13 1.58 2.72
N ILE A 6 -3.24 0.94 2.46
CA ILE A 6 -3.71 0.70 1.09
C ILE A 6 -4.95 1.55 0.88
N LEU A 7 -4.84 2.52 -0.02
CA LEU A 7 -5.89 3.48 -0.29
C LEU A 7 -6.76 3.02 -1.44
N GLY A 8 -8.03 2.78 -1.17
CA GLY A 8 -8.95 2.38 -2.21
C GLY A 8 -10.24 1.84 -1.65
N SER A 9 -11.30 1.90 -2.42
CA SER A 9 -12.65 1.59 -1.98
C SER A 9 -13.12 0.19 -2.41
N GLY A 10 -12.23 -0.80 -2.36
CA GLY A 10 -12.61 -2.18 -2.62
C GLY A 10 -12.67 -2.58 -4.07
N CYS A 11 -12.02 -1.85 -4.97
CA CYS A 11 -11.94 -2.23 -6.39
C CYS A 11 -11.06 -3.48 -6.56
N ALA A 12 -11.14 -4.12 -7.73
CA ALA A 12 -10.37 -5.33 -8.00
C ALA A 12 -8.86 -5.07 -7.88
N ASN A 13 -8.39 -3.92 -8.37
CA ASN A 13 -6.98 -3.55 -8.28
C ASN A 13 -6.56 -3.24 -6.84
N CYS A 14 -7.47 -2.70 -6.04
CA CYS A 14 -7.20 -2.44 -4.62
C CYS A 14 -6.97 -3.75 -3.87
N LYS A 15 -7.79 -4.76 -4.14
CA LYS A 15 -7.64 -6.09 -3.53
C LYS A 15 -6.34 -6.75 -3.98
N ARG A 16 -5.99 -6.60 -5.25
CA ARG A 16 -4.77 -7.18 -5.79
C ARG A 16 -3.53 -6.53 -5.16
N LEU A 17 -3.55 -5.22 -4.99
CA LEU A 17 -2.47 -4.51 -4.31
C LEU A 17 -2.30 -5.02 -2.89
N GLU A 18 -3.39 -5.24 -2.18
CA GLU A 18 -3.34 -5.79 -0.83
C GLU A 18 -2.69 -7.16 -0.82
N GLN A 19 -3.08 -8.04 -1.75
CA GLN A 19 -2.52 -9.39 -1.83
C GLN A 19 -1.01 -9.36 -2.09
N VAL A 20 -0.58 -8.55 -3.05
CA VAL A 20 0.85 -8.45 -3.38
C VAL A 20 1.63 -7.91 -2.19
N THR A 21 1.09 -6.90 -1.52
CA THR A 21 1.74 -6.30 -0.36
C THR A 21 1.88 -7.32 0.77
N ARG A 22 0.82 -8.08 1.05
CA ARG A 22 0.88 -9.11 2.08
C ARG A 22 1.90 -10.20 1.75
N GLN A 23 1.98 -10.61 0.49
CA GLN A 23 2.95 -11.61 0.05
C GLN A 23 4.39 -11.13 0.28
N VAL A 24 4.67 -9.89 -0.03
CA VAL A 24 6.00 -9.30 0.20
C VAL A 24 6.33 -9.28 1.68
N VAL A 25 5.39 -8.82 2.51
CA VAL A 25 5.60 -8.75 3.95
C VAL A 25 5.86 -10.13 4.54
N GLU A 26 5.12 -11.14 4.10
CA GLU A 26 5.32 -12.52 4.55
C GLU A 26 6.69 -13.05 4.12
N SER A 27 7.10 -12.78 2.89
CA SER A 27 8.40 -13.20 2.37
C SER A 27 9.56 -12.62 3.18
N LEU A 28 9.40 -11.39 3.64
CA LEU A 28 10.44 -10.71 4.42
C LEU A 28 10.36 -11.03 5.91
N ALA A 29 9.32 -11.74 6.34
CA ALA A 29 9.07 -12.09 7.73
C ALA A 29 9.11 -10.89 8.67
N LEU A 30 8.53 -9.76 8.21
CA LEU A 30 8.52 -8.52 8.98
C LEU A 30 7.20 -8.36 9.74
N GLU A 31 7.28 -7.73 10.89
CA GLU A 31 6.09 -7.29 11.60
C GLU A 31 5.66 -5.94 11.02
N VAL A 32 4.53 -5.95 10.33
CA VAL A 32 4.01 -4.77 9.64
C VAL A 32 2.53 -4.67 9.93
N GLU A 33 2.09 -3.46 10.21
CA GLU A 33 0.66 -3.18 10.32
C GLU A 33 0.15 -2.75 8.96
N ILE A 34 -0.81 -3.50 8.42
CA ILE A 34 -1.43 -3.20 7.13
C ILE A 34 -2.85 -2.72 7.38
N GLU A 35 -3.14 -1.51 6.96
CA GLU A 35 -4.45 -0.89 7.12
C GLU A 35 -5.04 -0.57 5.76
N LYS A 36 -6.32 -0.91 5.57
CA LYS A 36 -7.04 -0.54 4.36
C LYS A 36 -7.79 0.76 4.62
N VAL A 37 -7.51 1.78 3.82
CA VAL A 37 -8.18 3.07 3.91
C VAL A 37 -9.21 3.12 2.79
N THR A 38 -10.47 2.93 3.14
CA THR A 38 -11.55 2.85 2.16
C THR A 38 -12.44 4.08 2.15
N GLY A 39 -12.36 4.93 3.17
CA GLY A 39 -13.15 6.14 3.25
C GLY A 39 -12.65 7.20 2.28
N HIS A 40 -13.55 7.76 1.47
CA HIS A 40 -13.17 8.74 0.46
C HIS A 40 -12.46 9.96 1.08
N LEU A 41 -12.95 10.46 2.21
CA LEU A 41 -12.33 11.60 2.88
C LEU A 41 -10.94 11.28 3.41
N GLU A 42 -10.75 10.07 3.89
CA GLU A 42 -9.43 9.65 4.39
C GLU A 42 -8.44 9.52 3.23
N ILE A 43 -8.88 8.97 2.11
CA ILE A 43 -8.05 8.83 0.92
C ILE A 43 -7.62 10.20 0.42
N MET A 44 -8.51 11.20 0.47
CA MET A 44 -8.22 12.54 0.00
C MET A 44 -7.16 13.28 0.81
N LYS A 45 -6.85 12.80 2.01
CA LYS A 45 -5.78 13.38 2.82
C LYS A 45 -4.40 13.09 2.25
N TYR A 46 -4.29 12.15 1.33
CA TYR A 46 -3.03 11.79 0.71
C TYR A 46 -2.92 12.39 -0.70
N PRO A 47 -1.72 12.76 -1.12
CA PRO A 47 -1.53 13.39 -2.44
C PRO A 47 -1.53 12.34 -3.57
N ILE A 48 -2.67 11.69 -3.79
CA ILE A 48 -2.83 10.73 -4.88
C ILE A 48 -3.89 11.23 -5.85
N LEU A 49 -3.71 10.90 -7.13
CA LEU A 49 -4.65 11.30 -8.19
C LEU A 49 -5.63 10.20 -8.53
N SER A 50 -5.29 8.96 -8.22
CA SER A 50 -6.16 7.82 -8.51
C SER A 50 -5.86 6.68 -7.55
N THR A 51 -6.81 5.75 -7.41
CA THR A 51 -6.66 4.56 -6.61
C THR A 51 -6.34 3.37 -7.51
N PRO A 52 -5.68 2.33 -7.00
CA PRO A 52 -5.24 2.16 -5.62
C PRO A 52 -3.96 2.94 -5.31
N GLY A 53 -3.80 3.33 -4.05
CA GLY A 53 -2.58 3.99 -3.59
C GLY A 53 -1.90 3.17 -2.51
N LEU A 54 -0.57 3.21 -2.48
CA LEU A 54 0.22 2.53 -1.46
C LEU A 54 0.98 3.56 -0.64
N VAL A 55 0.82 3.49 0.67
CA VAL A 55 1.46 4.40 1.62
C VAL A 55 2.30 3.56 2.58
N ILE A 56 3.56 3.92 2.75
CA ILE A 56 4.46 3.28 3.70
C ILE A 56 5.00 4.36 4.62
N ASN A 57 4.78 4.20 5.93
CA ASN A 57 5.19 5.16 6.96
C ASN A 57 4.75 6.58 6.62
N GLU A 58 3.48 6.74 6.24
CA GLU A 58 2.85 8.03 5.89
C GLU A 58 3.41 8.68 4.62
N LYS A 59 4.18 7.94 3.81
CA LYS A 59 4.65 8.42 2.51
C LYS A 59 3.96 7.66 1.39
N VAL A 60 3.37 8.38 0.46
CA VAL A 60 2.79 7.76 -0.74
C VAL A 60 3.91 7.31 -1.65
N VAL A 61 4.01 6.02 -1.88
CA VAL A 61 5.06 5.45 -2.74
C VAL A 61 4.53 5.03 -4.12
N SER A 62 3.22 4.86 -4.24
CA SER A 62 2.60 4.47 -5.51
C SER A 62 1.15 4.93 -5.53
N SER A 63 0.66 5.28 -6.71
CA SER A 63 -0.76 5.60 -6.89
C SER A 63 -1.18 5.27 -8.32
N GLY A 64 -2.41 4.80 -8.46
CA GLY A 64 -3.01 4.54 -9.77
C GLY A 64 -2.52 3.30 -10.49
N ARG A 65 -1.69 2.47 -9.85
CA ARG A 65 -1.20 1.23 -10.45
C ARG A 65 -0.88 0.21 -9.37
N ILE A 66 -0.65 -1.03 -9.79
CA ILE A 66 -0.21 -2.10 -8.89
C ILE A 66 1.30 -2.23 -9.07
N PRO A 67 2.11 -1.88 -8.04
CA PRO A 67 3.56 -2.04 -8.14
C PRO A 67 3.94 -3.52 -8.11
N THR A 68 5.14 -3.82 -8.59
CA THR A 68 5.66 -5.19 -8.55
C THR A 68 6.12 -5.55 -7.15
N GLN A 69 6.29 -6.84 -6.91
CA GLN A 69 6.82 -7.30 -5.62
C GLN A 69 8.20 -6.72 -5.35
N THR A 70 9.03 -6.61 -6.38
CA THR A 70 10.37 -6.02 -6.27
C THR A 70 10.30 -4.57 -5.82
N GLU A 71 9.41 -3.79 -6.42
CA GLU A 71 9.25 -2.38 -6.04
C GLU A 71 8.81 -2.25 -4.58
N ILE A 72 7.83 -3.04 -4.17
CA ILE A 72 7.33 -3.00 -2.80
C ILE A 72 8.43 -3.41 -1.82
N THR A 73 9.19 -4.45 -2.16
CA THR A 73 10.30 -4.92 -1.33
C THR A 73 11.33 -3.81 -1.14
N ASP A 74 11.69 -3.10 -2.21
CA ASP A 74 12.65 -2.01 -2.15
C ASP A 74 12.15 -0.89 -1.25
N TRP A 75 10.90 -0.51 -1.39
CA TRP A 75 10.32 0.57 -0.58
C TRP A 75 10.28 0.19 0.90
N ILE A 76 9.92 -1.03 1.22
CA ILE A 76 9.86 -1.51 2.60
C ILE A 76 11.27 -1.55 3.19
N THR A 77 12.25 -2.03 2.43
CA THR A 77 13.62 -2.15 2.88
C THR A 77 14.25 -0.79 3.16
N GLN A 78 13.86 0.22 2.40
CA GLN A 78 14.37 1.59 2.54
C GLN A 78 13.63 2.42 3.57
N ALA A 79 12.50 1.94 4.04
CA ALA A 79 11.66 2.68 4.97
C ALA A 79 12.26 2.72 6.40
#